data_fa842ec50fd1b2ef272cc72e50b988e1
#
_entry.id   fa842ec50fd1b2ef272cc72e50b988e1
#
_cell.length_a   1.000
_cell.length_b   1.000
_cell.length_c   1.000
_cell.angle_alpha   90.00
_cell.angle_beta   90.00
_cell.angle_gamma   90.00
#
_symmetry.space_group_name_H-M   'P 1'
#
loop_
_entity.id
_entity.type
_entity.pdbx_description
1 polymer ?
#
loop_
_entity_poly.entity_id
_entity_poly.type
_entity_poly.pdbx_seq_one_letter_code
_entity_poly.pdbx_strand_id
1 'polypeptide(L)'
;MTDASEGIEAADYMPSVGDVTYAQGEAGSANKTRQIEIQLPKYDSVGVYTYIIHEVAGNSAGVTYYDDAILLRVTVIEQDGKLRIAAVHTEDPESTGEGKKDDFDNLYSAGKLEVHKDVEGIMGNKEKYFEFTVQLTGEEGKTYQDSYAITGGSYDANPASIEIKPGETTEATFYLKDGDTIHIENLPYGVEYKVSETPVADYVTTETGTEGEVDAAVEQANFTNTKGGTVDAGVVLDSAPYLFTLTGAAGVGLLLTLRRRHQK
;
A
#
# COMPACT_ATOMS: atom_id res chain seq x y z
N MET A 1 -33.33 -14.29 8.40
CA MET A 1 -34.28 -15.32 7.94
C MET A 1 -35.07 -14.70 6.80
N THR A 2 -34.95 -15.21 5.59
CA THR A 2 -35.55 -14.58 4.40
C THR A 2 -36.93 -15.18 4.03
N ASP A 3 -37.27 -16.33 4.61
CA ASP A 3 -38.56 -16.99 4.39
C ASP A 3 -38.93 -17.80 5.63
N ALA A 4 -39.99 -17.41 6.30
CA ALA A 4 -40.56 -18.16 7.40
C ALA A 4 -41.94 -18.67 6.99
N SER A 5 -42.24 -19.93 7.26
CA SER A 5 -43.57 -20.47 7.09
C SER A 5 -44.57 -19.68 7.94
N GLU A 6 -45.82 -19.59 7.46
CA GLU A 6 -46.88 -18.81 8.12
C GLU A 6 -47.00 -19.19 9.61
N GLY A 7 -46.87 -18.21 10.52
CA GLY A 7 -46.94 -18.38 11.98
C GLY A 7 -45.58 -18.52 12.68
N ILE A 8 -44.45 -18.39 11.99
CA ILE A 8 -43.10 -18.41 12.59
C ILE A 8 -42.57 -16.99 12.71
N GLU A 9 -42.29 -16.55 13.93
CA GLU A 9 -41.57 -15.30 14.17
C GLU A 9 -40.08 -15.50 13.92
N ALA A 10 -39.52 -14.82 12.88
CA ALA A 10 -38.11 -14.98 12.48
C ALA A 10 -37.13 -14.73 13.65
N ALA A 11 -37.46 -13.84 14.56
CA ALA A 11 -36.62 -13.50 15.71
C ALA A 11 -36.35 -14.67 16.66
N ASP A 12 -37.31 -15.61 16.79
CA ASP A 12 -37.18 -16.75 17.70
C ASP A 12 -36.18 -17.81 17.21
N TYR A 13 -35.82 -17.75 15.93
CA TYR A 13 -34.95 -18.71 15.25
C TYR A 13 -33.65 -18.13 14.74
N MET A 14 -33.26 -16.94 15.23
CA MET A 14 -31.97 -16.34 14.82
C MET A 14 -30.80 -17.04 15.50
N PRO A 15 -29.79 -17.49 14.72
CA PRO A 15 -28.55 -17.98 15.31
C PRO A 15 -27.78 -16.84 15.98
N SER A 16 -26.99 -17.16 16.98
CA SER A 16 -25.99 -16.22 17.49
C SER A 16 -24.63 -16.48 16.86
N VAL A 17 -23.94 -15.41 16.48
CA VAL A 17 -22.61 -15.46 15.84
C VAL A 17 -21.62 -14.81 16.80
N GLY A 18 -20.51 -15.49 17.07
CA GLY A 18 -19.42 -14.92 17.86
C GLY A 18 -18.59 -13.92 17.10
N ASP A 19 -18.05 -12.94 17.81
CA ASP A 19 -17.11 -11.96 17.23
C ASP A 19 -15.76 -12.61 16.94
N VAL A 20 -15.13 -12.18 15.85
CA VAL A 20 -13.76 -12.54 15.50
C VAL A 20 -12.90 -11.30 15.52
N THR A 21 -11.82 -11.34 16.25
CA THR A 21 -10.87 -10.23 16.35
C THR A 21 -9.47 -10.68 15.95
N TYR A 22 -8.75 -9.80 15.25
CA TYR A 22 -7.33 -9.96 14.94
C TYR A 22 -6.53 -8.98 15.78
N ALA A 23 -5.41 -9.43 16.34
CA ALA A 23 -4.51 -8.52 17.04
C ALA A 23 -3.75 -7.66 16.02
N GLN A 24 -3.32 -6.49 16.48
CA GLN A 24 -2.48 -5.59 15.72
C GLN A 24 -1.21 -6.31 15.22
N GLY A 25 -0.83 -6.07 13.96
CA GLY A 25 0.29 -6.76 13.31
C GLY A 25 -0.01 -8.19 12.84
N GLU A 26 -1.17 -8.75 13.14
CA GLU A 26 -1.58 -10.04 12.58
C GLU A 26 -1.96 -9.93 11.10
N ALA A 27 -2.44 -8.79 10.64
CA ALA A 27 -2.86 -8.57 9.26
C ALA A 27 -1.73 -8.72 8.23
N GLY A 28 -0.48 -8.46 8.59
CA GLY A 28 0.68 -8.62 7.71
C GLY A 28 1.19 -10.05 7.54
N SER A 29 0.62 -11.02 8.25
CA SER A 29 1.01 -12.43 8.11
C SER A 29 0.04 -13.16 7.19
N ALA A 30 0.54 -13.63 6.06
CA ALA A 30 -0.25 -14.36 5.08
C ALA A 30 -1.08 -15.48 5.71
N ASN A 31 -2.36 -15.54 5.31
CA ASN A 31 -3.29 -16.64 5.58
C ASN A 31 -3.60 -16.91 7.07
N LYS A 32 -3.85 -15.88 7.87
CA LYS A 32 -4.43 -16.10 9.19
C LYS A 32 -5.94 -16.29 9.09
N THR A 33 -6.35 -17.54 9.30
CA THR A 33 -7.75 -17.93 9.37
C THR A 33 -8.21 -18.00 10.83
N ARG A 34 -9.37 -17.45 11.14
CA ARG A 34 -10.07 -17.57 12.40
C ARG A 34 -11.39 -18.29 12.15
N GLN A 35 -11.77 -19.17 13.07
CA GLN A 35 -13.05 -19.84 13.02
C GLN A 35 -14.15 -18.95 13.59
N ILE A 36 -15.28 -18.88 12.87
CA ILE A 36 -16.50 -18.22 13.33
C ILE A 36 -17.38 -19.30 13.95
N GLU A 37 -17.73 -19.13 15.21
CA GLU A 37 -18.64 -20.03 15.90
C GLU A 37 -20.08 -19.53 15.74
N ILE A 38 -20.94 -20.40 15.19
CA ILE A 38 -22.37 -20.11 14.99
C ILE A 38 -23.15 -21.04 15.89
N GLN A 39 -23.88 -20.49 16.85
CA GLN A 39 -24.77 -21.25 17.73
C GLN A 39 -26.17 -21.22 17.14
N LEU A 40 -26.66 -22.42 16.74
CA LEU A 40 -27.97 -22.56 16.15
C LEU A 40 -29.06 -22.53 17.25
N PRO A 41 -30.24 -21.95 16.97
CA PRO A 41 -31.36 -21.93 17.89
C PRO A 41 -31.96 -23.33 18.06
N LYS A 42 -32.88 -23.46 19.03
CA LYS A 42 -33.71 -24.67 19.14
C LYS A 42 -34.86 -24.55 18.14
N TYR A 43 -34.98 -25.56 17.30
CA TYR A 43 -36.08 -25.66 16.33
C TYR A 43 -37.24 -26.46 16.91
N ASP A 44 -38.47 -26.07 16.62
CA ASP A 44 -39.69 -26.70 17.10
C ASP A 44 -40.56 -27.28 15.97
N SER A 45 -40.13 -27.14 14.70
CA SER A 45 -40.79 -27.71 13.54
C SER A 45 -39.79 -28.28 12.52
N VAL A 46 -40.24 -29.22 11.72
CA VAL A 46 -39.50 -29.75 10.57
C VAL A 46 -39.43 -28.67 9.48
N GLY A 47 -38.32 -28.62 8.75
CA GLY A 47 -38.19 -27.67 7.65
C GLY A 47 -36.75 -27.38 7.26
N VAL A 48 -36.59 -26.49 6.28
CA VAL A 48 -35.31 -25.91 5.90
C VAL A 48 -35.30 -24.47 6.32
N TYR A 49 -34.41 -24.13 7.23
CA TYR A 49 -34.22 -22.80 7.75
C TYR A 49 -33.03 -22.16 6.99
N THR A 50 -33.27 -21.02 6.36
CA THR A 50 -32.25 -20.33 5.57
C THR A 50 -31.92 -18.99 6.20
N TYR A 51 -30.63 -18.74 6.41
CA TYR A 51 -30.10 -17.51 6.97
C TYR A 51 -29.13 -16.88 5.97
N ILE A 52 -29.11 -15.55 5.95
CA ILE A 52 -28.10 -14.77 5.22
C ILE A 52 -27.11 -14.26 6.26
N ILE A 53 -25.85 -14.52 6.04
CA ILE A 53 -24.74 -14.03 6.87
C ILE A 53 -23.95 -13.02 6.05
N HIS A 54 -23.74 -11.84 6.64
CA HIS A 54 -22.87 -10.81 6.09
C HIS A 54 -21.76 -10.49 7.10
N GLU A 55 -20.59 -10.20 6.60
CA GLU A 55 -19.57 -9.55 7.41
C GLU A 55 -19.94 -8.08 7.62
N VAL A 56 -19.74 -7.59 8.84
CA VAL A 56 -19.83 -6.17 9.14
C VAL A 56 -18.45 -5.57 8.90
N ALA A 57 -18.31 -4.81 7.82
CA ALA A 57 -17.04 -4.19 7.46
C ALA A 57 -16.49 -3.32 8.62
N GLY A 58 -15.22 -3.52 8.93
CA GLY A 58 -14.47 -2.67 9.85
C GLY A 58 -13.93 -1.43 9.17
N ASN A 59 -12.99 -0.77 9.83
CA ASN A 59 -12.36 0.45 9.34
C ASN A 59 -10.81 0.38 9.33
N SER A 60 -10.22 -0.81 9.31
CA SER A 60 -8.76 -0.96 9.23
C SER A 60 -8.24 -0.45 7.89
N ALA A 61 -7.21 0.40 7.93
CA ALA A 61 -6.58 0.93 6.74
C ALA A 61 -5.96 -0.19 5.88
N GLY A 62 -6.06 -0.08 4.56
CA GLY A 62 -5.57 -1.07 3.60
C GLY A 62 -6.37 -2.37 3.55
N VAL A 63 -7.48 -2.52 4.32
CA VAL A 63 -8.30 -3.72 4.30
C VAL A 63 -9.52 -3.52 3.41
N THR A 64 -9.66 -4.40 2.43
CA THR A 64 -10.90 -4.61 1.68
C THR A 64 -11.65 -5.75 2.33
N TYR A 65 -12.81 -5.45 2.91
CA TYR A 65 -13.66 -6.41 3.58
C TYR A 65 -14.53 -7.15 2.57
N TYR A 66 -14.82 -8.40 2.88
CA TYR A 66 -15.75 -9.23 2.09
C TYR A 66 -17.16 -8.64 2.18
N ASP A 67 -17.80 -8.33 1.06
CA ASP A 67 -19.09 -7.65 0.99
C ASP A 67 -20.25 -8.53 0.48
N ASP A 68 -19.95 -9.75 0.02
CA ASP A 68 -20.96 -10.68 -0.41
C ASP A 68 -21.62 -11.41 0.76
N ALA A 69 -22.78 -12.03 0.51
CA ALA A 69 -23.50 -12.81 1.48
C ALA A 69 -23.07 -14.28 1.45
N ILE A 70 -23.21 -14.97 2.60
CA ILE A 70 -23.15 -16.42 2.70
C ILE A 70 -24.52 -16.93 3.15
N LEU A 71 -25.09 -17.87 2.43
CA LEU A 71 -26.31 -18.54 2.85
C LEU A 71 -25.96 -19.72 3.78
N LEU A 72 -26.59 -19.74 4.96
CA LEU A 72 -26.55 -20.87 5.87
C LEU A 72 -27.90 -21.58 5.81
N ARG A 73 -27.90 -22.85 5.45
CA ARG A 73 -29.10 -23.70 5.44
C ARG A 73 -29.03 -24.77 6.53
N VAL A 74 -30.08 -24.84 7.32
CA VAL A 74 -30.24 -25.83 8.38
C VAL A 74 -31.49 -26.67 8.08
N THR A 75 -31.28 -27.97 7.85
CA THR A 75 -32.37 -28.91 7.62
C THR A 75 -32.73 -29.61 8.93
N VAL A 76 -33.97 -29.45 9.35
CA VAL A 76 -34.54 -30.09 10.55
C VAL A 76 -35.52 -31.13 10.11
N ILE A 77 -35.37 -32.36 10.64
CA ILE A 77 -36.28 -33.51 10.39
C ILE A 77 -36.84 -34.06 11.73
N GLU A 78 -37.92 -34.78 11.60
CA GLU A 78 -38.40 -35.63 12.71
C GLU A 78 -37.85 -37.04 12.55
N GLN A 79 -37.29 -37.57 13.60
CA GLN A 79 -36.88 -38.96 13.69
C GLN A 79 -37.21 -39.50 15.07
N ASP A 80 -37.92 -40.65 15.14
CA ASP A 80 -38.34 -41.30 16.37
C ASP A 80 -39.13 -40.38 17.33
N GLY A 81 -40.02 -39.54 16.77
CA GLY A 81 -40.83 -38.58 17.53
C GLY A 81 -40.05 -37.38 18.10
N LYS A 82 -38.82 -37.14 17.63
CA LYS A 82 -37.97 -36.03 18.05
C LYS A 82 -37.45 -35.25 16.86
N LEU A 83 -37.40 -33.91 17.01
CA LEU A 83 -36.77 -33.05 16.05
C LEU A 83 -35.23 -33.11 16.18
N ARG A 84 -34.56 -33.18 15.07
CA ARG A 84 -33.09 -33.10 15.01
C ARG A 84 -32.63 -32.37 13.77
N ILE A 85 -31.48 -31.74 13.87
CA ILE A 85 -30.77 -31.15 12.70
C ILE A 85 -30.17 -32.32 11.91
N ALA A 86 -30.60 -32.47 10.67
CA ALA A 86 -30.12 -33.50 9.75
C ALA A 86 -28.93 -33.03 8.92
N ALA A 87 -28.89 -31.73 8.53
CA ALA A 87 -27.81 -31.14 7.75
C ALA A 87 -27.67 -29.66 8.09
N VAL A 88 -26.45 -29.20 8.02
CA VAL A 88 -26.07 -27.78 8.04
C VAL A 88 -25.07 -27.59 6.91
N HIS A 89 -25.31 -26.64 6.03
CA HIS A 89 -24.36 -26.28 4.98
C HIS A 89 -24.42 -24.79 4.67
N THR A 90 -23.34 -24.30 4.11
CA THR A 90 -23.18 -22.93 3.66
C THR A 90 -22.97 -22.91 2.15
N GLU A 91 -23.50 -21.91 1.47
CA GLU A 91 -23.39 -21.76 0.04
C GLU A 91 -23.30 -20.29 -0.37
N ASP A 92 -22.76 -20.06 -1.55
CA ASP A 92 -22.78 -18.76 -2.22
C ASP A 92 -24.20 -18.54 -2.78
N PRO A 93 -24.89 -17.45 -2.39
CA PRO A 93 -26.24 -17.15 -2.88
C PRO A 93 -26.33 -16.92 -4.38
N GLU A 94 -25.23 -16.52 -5.03
CA GLU A 94 -25.17 -16.26 -6.47
C GLU A 94 -24.77 -17.49 -7.29
N SER A 95 -24.32 -18.55 -6.62
CA SER A 95 -23.94 -19.79 -7.29
C SER A 95 -25.17 -20.52 -7.81
N THR A 96 -25.22 -20.81 -9.10
CA THR A 96 -26.27 -21.61 -9.73
C THR A 96 -26.07 -23.13 -9.57
N GLY A 97 -25.14 -23.55 -8.73
CA GLY A 97 -24.74 -24.93 -8.49
C GLY A 97 -24.38 -25.19 -7.02
N GLU A 98 -23.73 -26.33 -6.75
CA GLU A 98 -23.30 -26.71 -5.39
C GLU A 98 -22.05 -25.93 -4.91
N GLY A 99 -22.10 -24.59 -5.02
CA GLY A 99 -21.02 -23.70 -4.58
C GLY A 99 -20.98 -23.60 -3.07
N LYS A 100 -20.18 -24.44 -2.41
CA LYS A 100 -19.90 -24.27 -0.99
C LYS A 100 -19.12 -22.98 -0.79
N LYS A 101 -19.57 -22.11 0.12
CA LYS A 101 -18.87 -20.93 0.60
C LYS A 101 -18.97 -20.88 2.13
N ASP A 102 -17.85 -20.95 2.83
CA ASP A 102 -17.78 -21.03 4.28
C ASP A 102 -16.73 -20.11 4.91
N ASP A 103 -16.26 -19.14 4.13
CA ASP A 103 -15.22 -18.19 4.54
C ASP A 103 -15.52 -16.76 4.05
N PHE A 104 -15.07 -15.78 4.81
CA PHE A 104 -15.01 -14.36 4.46
C PHE A 104 -13.55 -14.02 4.20
N ASP A 105 -13.23 -13.73 2.94
CA ASP A 105 -11.87 -13.44 2.51
C ASP A 105 -11.60 -11.94 2.49
N ASN A 106 -10.99 -11.42 3.55
CA ASN A 106 -10.56 -10.04 3.62
C ASN A 106 -9.15 -9.88 3.02
N LEU A 107 -8.99 -8.88 2.18
CA LEU A 107 -7.72 -8.57 1.54
C LEU A 107 -7.05 -7.38 2.24
N TYR A 108 -5.82 -7.57 2.72
CA TYR A 108 -4.96 -6.48 3.18
C TYR A 108 -3.98 -6.08 2.09
N SER A 109 -4.00 -4.81 1.70
CA SER A 109 -3.11 -4.21 0.70
C SER A 109 -2.18 -3.21 1.37
N ALA A 110 -0.89 -3.41 1.20
CA ALA A 110 0.14 -2.53 1.73
C ALA A 110 1.36 -2.51 0.82
N GLY A 111 2.09 -1.40 0.86
CA GLY A 111 3.34 -1.20 0.17
C GLY A 111 4.43 -0.71 1.10
N LYS A 112 5.54 -0.26 0.53
CA LYS A 112 6.62 0.43 1.22
C LYS A 112 6.98 1.71 0.47
N LEU A 113 7.44 2.71 1.19
CA LEU A 113 8.06 3.90 0.63
C LEU A 113 9.58 3.78 0.75
N GLU A 114 10.27 3.86 -0.39
CA GLU A 114 11.73 3.92 -0.48
C GLU A 114 12.16 5.37 -0.72
N VAL A 115 13.07 5.89 0.09
CA VAL A 115 13.68 7.20 -0.12
C VAL A 115 15.16 7.01 -0.39
N HIS A 116 15.58 7.34 -1.60
CA HIS A 116 16.95 7.13 -2.07
C HIS A 116 17.69 8.45 -2.28
N LYS A 117 18.98 8.46 -1.93
CA LYS A 117 19.87 9.62 -2.04
C LYS A 117 21.11 9.32 -2.87
N ASP A 118 21.34 10.18 -3.89
CA ASP A 118 22.57 10.24 -4.65
C ASP A 118 23.25 11.61 -4.52
N VAL A 119 24.58 11.64 -4.60
CA VAL A 119 25.40 12.85 -4.64
C VAL A 119 26.32 12.81 -5.85
N GLU A 120 26.18 13.79 -6.72
CA GLU A 120 26.92 13.89 -7.98
C GLU A 120 27.79 15.15 -8.04
N GLY A 121 28.62 15.20 -9.11
CA GLY A 121 29.50 16.30 -9.42
C GLY A 121 30.86 16.23 -8.74
N ILE A 122 31.85 16.89 -9.36
CA ILE A 122 33.28 16.81 -8.93
C ILE A 122 33.55 17.41 -7.53
N MET A 123 32.65 18.25 -7.03
CA MET A 123 32.69 18.86 -5.69
C MET A 123 31.66 18.25 -4.74
N GLY A 124 30.92 17.24 -5.20
CA GLY A 124 29.94 16.53 -4.38
C GLY A 124 30.63 15.78 -3.22
N ASN A 125 30.18 16.01 -1.99
CA ASN A 125 30.70 15.29 -0.83
C ASN A 125 29.79 14.09 -0.54
N LYS A 126 30.24 12.92 -0.92
CA LYS A 126 29.52 11.65 -0.77
C LYS A 126 29.38 11.16 0.67
N GLU A 127 30.21 11.68 1.59
CA GLU A 127 30.11 11.36 3.01
C GLU A 127 29.25 12.36 3.81
N LYS A 128 28.73 13.41 3.13
CA LYS A 128 27.84 14.37 3.78
C LYS A 128 26.46 13.78 3.94
N TYR A 129 25.91 13.86 5.14
CA TYR A 129 24.50 13.58 5.39
C TYR A 129 23.63 14.80 5.06
N PHE A 130 22.50 14.52 4.41
CA PHE A 130 21.46 15.47 4.05
C PHE A 130 20.23 15.15 4.87
N GLU A 131 19.54 16.18 5.32
CA GLU A 131 18.34 16.07 6.14
C GLU A 131 17.09 15.95 5.29
N PHE A 132 16.26 14.96 5.62
CA PHE A 132 15.00 14.70 4.98
C PHE A 132 13.87 14.75 5.99
N THR A 133 12.71 15.18 5.55
CA THR A 133 11.45 15.05 6.27
C THR A 133 10.48 14.22 5.44
N VAL A 134 9.97 13.15 6.01
CA VAL A 134 8.82 12.42 5.46
C VAL A 134 7.58 12.85 6.23
N GLN A 135 6.51 13.09 5.49
CA GLN A 135 5.17 13.35 5.99
C GLN A 135 4.28 12.19 5.54
N LEU A 136 3.51 11.63 6.45
CA LEU A 136 2.49 10.62 6.17
C LEU A 136 1.14 11.12 6.67
N THR A 137 0.12 11.01 5.82
CA THR A 137 -1.25 11.40 6.17
C THR A 137 -2.16 10.19 6.02
N GLY A 138 -2.81 9.81 7.11
CA GLY A 138 -3.79 8.74 7.12
C GLY A 138 -5.18 9.20 6.66
N GLU A 139 -5.92 8.32 5.99
CA GLU A 139 -7.33 8.56 5.62
C GLU A 139 -8.20 8.72 6.88
N GLU A 140 -9.10 9.72 6.87
CA GLU A 140 -10.00 9.98 7.99
C GLU A 140 -10.95 8.78 8.24
N GLY A 141 -11.18 8.45 9.50
CA GLY A 141 -12.08 7.36 9.91
C GLY A 141 -11.49 5.96 9.83
N LYS A 142 -10.27 5.80 9.30
CA LYS A 142 -9.56 4.51 9.30
C LYS A 142 -8.79 4.30 10.60
N THR A 143 -8.46 3.05 10.89
CA THR A 143 -7.58 2.67 12.00
C THR A 143 -6.23 2.19 11.47
N TYR A 144 -5.16 2.58 12.14
CA TYR A 144 -3.78 2.30 11.79
C TYR A 144 -3.07 1.52 12.90
N GLN A 145 -1.94 0.89 12.58
CA GLN A 145 -1.03 0.31 13.59
C GLN A 145 -0.37 1.43 14.41
N ASP A 146 0.10 1.11 15.61
CA ASP A 146 0.75 2.08 16.51
C ASP A 146 2.02 2.69 15.89
N SER A 147 2.72 1.94 15.02
CA SER A 147 3.91 2.43 14.33
C SER A 147 4.26 1.60 13.10
N TYR A 148 4.94 2.23 12.16
CA TYR A 148 5.46 1.65 10.93
C TYR A 148 6.98 1.71 10.95
N ALA A 149 7.64 0.58 10.70
CA ALA A 149 9.08 0.47 10.80
C ALA A 149 9.80 1.30 9.72
N ILE A 150 10.85 2.01 10.13
CA ILE A 150 11.81 2.67 9.25
C ILE A 150 13.11 1.87 9.31
N THR A 151 13.59 1.41 8.15
CA THR A 151 14.79 0.59 8.03
C THR A 151 15.75 1.15 6.99
N GLY A 152 17.00 0.70 7.00
CA GLY A 152 18.03 1.17 6.06
C GLY A 152 18.67 2.49 6.44
N GLY A 153 19.40 3.09 5.48
CA GLY A 153 20.27 4.26 5.73
C GLY A 153 21.49 3.92 6.58
N SER A 154 22.49 4.77 6.54
CA SER A 154 23.76 4.57 7.26
C SER A 154 23.93 5.47 8.48
N TYR A 155 22.94 6.31 8.79
CA TYR A 155 22.99 7.20 9.95
C TYR A 155 22.34 6.53 11.16
N ASP A 156 23.15 6.22 12.19
CA ASP A 156 22.72 5.42 13.35
C ASP A 156 21.58 6.05 14.17
N ALA A 157 21.41 7.37 14.11
CA ALA A 157 20.39 8.07 14.87
C ALA A 157 19.10 8.34 14.06
N ASN A 158 18.93 7.70 12.91
CA ASN A 158 17.65 7.75 12.21
C ASN A 158 16.53 7.12 13.05
N PRO A 159 15.29 7.66 12.99
CA PRO A 159 14.19 7.08 13.74
C PRO A 159 13.91 5.64 13.25
N ALA A 160 13.55 4.75 14.17
CA ALA A 160 13.25 3.36 13.87
C ALA A 160 11.81 3.14 13.39
N SER A 161 10.93 4.13 13.56
CA SER A 161 9.52 4.04 13.16
C SER A 161 8.87 5.42 13.05
N ILE A 162 7.72 5.44 12.38
CA ILE A 162 6.81 6.58 12.27
C ILE A 162 5.38 6.12 12.57
N GLU A 163 4.57 6.98 13.19
CA GLU A 163 3.14 6.77 13.39
C GLU A 163 2.34 7.26 12.18
N ILE A 164 1.15 6.71 11.96
CA ILE A 164 0.14 7.26 11.05
C ILE A 164 -1.13 7.51 11.86
N LYS A 165 -1.69 8.71 11.73
CA LYS A 165 -2.92 9.09 12.42
C LYS A 165 -4.02 9.39 11.41
N PRO A 166 -5.27 8.98 11.69
CA PRO A 166 -6.41 9.25 10.81
C PRO A 166 -6.63 10.75 10.62
N GLY A 167 -6.67 11.21 9.36
CA GLY A 167 -6.93 12.60 9.01
C GLY A 167 -5.87 13.61 9.44
N GLU A 168 -4.76 13.16 10.00
CA GLU A 168 -3.66 14.01 10.46
C GLU A 168 -2.35 13.67 9.73
N THR A 169 -1.53 14.69 9.52
CA THR A 169 -0.16 14.50 8.99
C THR A 169 0.81 14.29 10.15
N THR A 170 1.56 13.22 10.09
CA THR A 170 2.68 12.93 10.99
C THR A 170 4.00 13.06 10.25
N GLU A 171 5.07 13.37 10.96
CA GLU A 171 6.38 13.64 10.39
C GLU A 171 7.49 12.84 11.06
N ALA A 172 8.49 12.45 10.26
CA ALA A 172 9.76 11.93 10.77
C ALA A 172 10.91 12.57 9.99
N THR A 173 11.98 12.92 10.72
CA THR A 173 13.22 13.46 10.15
C THR A 173 14.30 12.40 10.18
N PHE A 174 15.01 12.23 9.07
CA PHE A 174 16.13 11.30 8.94
C PHE A 174 17.24 11.88 8.05
N TYR A 175 18.39 11.22 8.08
CA TYR A 175 19.58 11.67 7.39
C TYR A 175 20.11 10.60 6.46
N LEU A 176 20.36 10.97 5.19
CA LEU A 176 20.92 10.10 4.16
C LEU A 176 22.14 10.74 3.53
N LYS A 177 23.12 9.91 3.15
CA LYS A 177 24.26 10.28 2.32
C LYS A 177 24.20 9.55 0.97
N ASP A 178 25.20 9.76 0.14
CA ASP A 178 25.31 9.10 -1.18
C ASP A 178 25.13 7.58 -1.09
N GLY A 179 24.25 7.03 -1.90
CA GLY A 179 23.93 5.61 -1.98
C GLY A 179 23.02 5.08 -0.86
N ASP A 180 22.65 5.91 0.11
CA ASP A 180 21.71 5.47 1.15
C ASP A 180 20.28 5.36 0.63
N THR A 181 19.58 4.38 1.16
CA THR A 181 18.12 4.22 1.00
C THR A 181 17.50 3.89 2.34
N ILE A 182 16.44 4.58 2.73
CA ILE A 182 15.55 4.12 3.79
C ILE A 182 14.29 3.51 3.22
N HIS A 183 13.66 2.65 4.00
CA HIS A 183 12.40 2.02 3.69
C HIS A 183 11.43 2.27 4.84
N ILE A 184 10.23 2.73 4.54
CA ILE A 184 9.11 2.75 5.49
C ILE A 184 8.20 1.59 5.09
N GLU A 185 8.14 0.58 5.97
CA GLU A 185 7.60 -0.72 5.64
C GLU A 185 6.11 -0.84 5.96
N ASN A 186 5.41 -1.66 5.16
CA ASN A 186 4.04 -2.10 5.42
C ASN A 186 3.02 -0.96 5.54
N LEU A 187 3.20 0.10 4.76
CA LEU A 187 2.25 1.21 4.68
C LEU A 187 0.96 0.74 4.03
N PRO A 188 -0.22 0.89 4.67
CA PRO A 188 -1.50 0.55 4.05
C PRO A 188 -1.74 1.36 2.78
N TYR A 189 -2.38 0.76 1.78
CA TYR A 189 -2.84 1.52 0.62
C TYR A 189 -3.81 2.63 1.05
N GLY A 190 -3.78 3.78 0.38
CA GLY A 190 -4.54 4.97 0.72
C GLY A 190 -3.81 5.95 1.65
N VAL A 191 -2.59 5.62 2.11
CA VAL A 191 -1.76 6.56 2.88
C VAL A 191 -1.11 7.55 1.92
N GLU A 192 -1.35 8.84 2.11
CA GLU A 192 -0.65 9.89 1.38
C GLU A 192 0.74 10.11 1.97
N TYR A 193 1.73 10.34 1.10
CA TYR A 193 3.10 10.65 1.53
C TYR A 193 3.65 11.88 0.83
N LYS A 194 4.54 12.58 1.54
CA LYS A 194 5.39 13.63 0.99
C LYS A 194 6.76 13.57 1.62
N VAL A 195 7.80 13.58 0.77
CA VAL A 195 9.20 13.60 1.18
C VAL A 195 9.83 14.90 0.71
N SER A 196 10.60 15.53 1.57
CA SER A 196 11.36 16.74 1.22
C SER A 196 12.77 16.66 1.77
N GLU A 197 13.73 17.22 1.03
CA GLU A 197 15.08 17.41 1.48
C GLU A 197 15.28 18.87 1.93
N THR A 198 15.94 19.08 3.07
CA THR A 198 16.35 20.42 3.49
C THR A 198 17.41 20.96 2.54
N PRO A 199 17.17 22.09 1.85
CA PRO A 199 18.12 22.65 0.87
C PRO A 199 19.50 22.92 1.45
N VAL A 200 20.54 22.51 0.75
CA VAL A 200 21.95 22.74 1.15
C VAL A 200 22.61 23.68 0.16
N ALA A 201 23.27 24.71 0.70
CA ALA A 201 24.00 25.70 -0.12
C ALA A 201 25.01 25.02 -1.07
N ASP A 202 25.13 25.56 -2.28
CA ASP A 202 26.00 25.08 -3.35
C ASP A 202 25.64 23.72 -3.96
N TYR A 203 24.54 23.09 -3.57
CA TYR A 203 23.97 21.92 -4.24
C TYR A 203 22.74 22.29 -5.04
N VAL A 204 22.60 21.66 -6.19
CA VAL A 204 21.35 21.67 -6.97
C VAL A 204 20.71 20.33 -6.78
N THR A 205 19.51 20.32 -6.20
CA THR A 205 18.74 19.09 -5.98
C THR A 205 17.80 18.84 -7.16
N THR A 206 17.77 17.60 -7.64
CA THR A 206 16.72 17.08 -8.52
C THR A 206 16.02 15.96 -7.81
N GLU A 207 14.69 15.89 -7.95
CA GLU A 207 13.85 14.96 -7.21
C GLU A 207 12.76 14.36 -8.10
N THR A 208 12.34 13.13 -7.78
CA THR A 208 11.23 12.43 -8.44
C THR A 208 10.48 11.58 -7.44
N GLY A 209 9.15 11.46 -7.63
CA GLY A 209 8.29 10.60 -6.79
C GLY A 209 8.17 11.06 -5.33
N THR A 210 8.36 12.36 -5.08
CA THR A 210 8.46 12.91 -3.71
C THR A 210 7.12 13.07 -3.00
N GLU A 211 6.01 12.93 -3.71
CA GLU A 211 4.67 12.95 -3.13
C GLU A 211 3.73 12.05 -3.92
N GLY A 212 2.77 11.46 -3.23
CA GLY A 212 1.78 10.56 -3.81
C GLY A 212 0.94 9.86 -2.75
N GLU A 213 0.26 8.85 -3.18
CA GLU A 213 -0.50 7.90 -2.36
C GLU A 213 0.16 6.51 -2.47
N VAL A 214 0.19 5.76 -1.41
CA VAL A 214 0.64 4.37 -1.44
C VAL A 214 -0.44 3.53 -2.10
N ASP A 215 -0.22 3.13 -3.35
CA ASP A 215 -1.15 2.32 -4.16
C ASP A 215 -0.45 1.14 -4.86
N ALA A 216 0.87 1.04 -4.69
CA ALA A 216 1.71 -0.03 -5.22
C ALA A 216 2.55 -0.70 -4.12
N ALA A 217 3.13 -1.86 -4.45
CA ALA A 217 4.00 -2.60 -3.52
C ALA A 217 5.25 -1.79 -3.12
N VAL A 218 5.69 -0.87 -3.96
CA VAL A 218 6.85 0.00 -3.73
C VAL A 218 6.59 1.38 -4.33
N GLU A 219 6.60 2.40 -3.48
CA GLU A 219 6.70 3.80 -3.87
C GLU A 219 8.15 4.25 -3.74
N GLN A 220 8.63 5.10 -4.68
CA GLN A 220 10.03 5.54 -4.71
C GLN A 220 10.13 7.06 -4.78
N ALA A 221 10.82 7.65 -3.80
CA ALA A 221 11.23 9.04 -3.78
C ALA A 221 12.76 9.11 -3.97
N ASN A 222 13.21 9.68 -5.08
CA ASN A 222 14.62 9.74 -5.41
C ASN A 222 15.12 11.19 -5.39
N PHE A 223 16.27 11.41 -4.77
CA PHE A 223 16.90 12.72 -4.65
C PHE A 223 18.36 12.66 -5.10
N THR A 224 18.74 13.54 -6.01
CA THR A 224 20.12 13.68 -6.48
C THR A 224 20.60 15.10 -6.21
N ASN A 225 21.66 15.23 -5.42
CA ASN A 225 22.32 16.51 -5.16
C ASN A 225 23.60 16.65 -5.99
N THR A 226 23.59 17.58 -6.91
CA THR A 226 24.75 17.86 -7.76
C THR A 226 25.50 19.10 -7.26
N LYS A 227 26.79 18.96 -7.00
CA LYS A 227 27.70 20.09 -6.74
C LYS A 227 28.78 20.16 -7.80
N GLY A 228 28.61 21.11 -8.72
CA GLY A 228 29.61 21.46 -9.73
C GLY A 228 30.71 22.34 -9.13
N GLY A 229 31.96 22.19 -9.62
CA GLY A 229 33.01 23.13 -9.36
C GLY A 229 33.24 23.96 -10.61
N THR A 230 33.26 25.28 -10.54
CA THR A 230 34.02 26.05 -11.45
C THR A 230 35.49 25.77 -11.14
N VAL A 231 36.17 25.04 -12.00
CA VAL A 231 37.63 24.96 -11.93
C VAL A 231 38.09 26.36 -12.29
N ASP A 232 38.27 27.20 -11.27
CA ASP A 232 38.97 28.48 -11.46
C ASP A 232 40.46 28.18 -11.67
N ALA A 233 40.78 27.66 -12.85
CA ALA A 233 42.14 27.28 -13.25
C ALA A 233 42.94 28.49 -13.69
N GLY A 234 42.50 29.72 -13.40
CA GLY A 234 43.20 30.96 -13.79
C GLY A 234 43.42 31.10 -15.29
N VAL A 235 42.93 30.18 -16.09
CA VAL A 235 42.89 30.19 -17.53
C VAL A 235 41.42 30.24 -17.92
N VAL A 236 40.91 31.40 -18.19
CA VAL A 236 39.69 31.55 -18.98
C VAL A 236 40.05 31.01 -20.38
N LEU A 237 39.93 29.71 -20.54
CA LEU A 237 39.83 29.16 -21.88
C LEU A 237 38.47 29.69 -22.38
N ASP A 238 38.53 30.81 -23.11
CA ASP A 238 37.43 31.27 -23.91
C ASP A 238 37.19 30.21 -25.00
N SER A 239 36.60 29.09 -24.61
CA SER A 239 36.30 27.98 -25.51
C SER A 239 35.06 28.27 -26.36
N ALA A 240 34.37 29.37 -26.10
CA ALA A 240 33.23 29.77 -26.89
C ALA A 240 33.57 29.89 -28.42
N PRO A 241 34.72 30.48 -28.84
CA PRO A 241 35.07 30.48 -30.27
C PRO A 241 35.35 29.08 -30.83
N TYR A 242 35.89 28.16 -30.01
CA TYR A 242 36.22 26.81 -30.49
C TYR A 242 35.00 25.89 -30.56
N LEU A 243 34.03 26.06 -29.68
CA LEU A 243 32.78 25.32 -29.74
C LEU A 243 31.97 25.74 -31.00
N PHE A 244 31.93 27.01 -31.33
CA PHE A 244 31.28 27.51 -32.56
C PHE A 244 32.02 27.06 -33.82
N THR A 245 33.35 26.99 -33.82
CA THR A 245 34.12 26.51 -34.97
C THR A 245 33.96 24.99 -35.16
N LEU A 246 33.88 24.20 -34.10
CA LEU A 246 33.69 22.76 -34.22
C LEU A 246 32.28 22.41 -34.73
N THR A 247 31.23 23.08 -34.24
CA THR A 247 29.86 22.92 -34.75
C THR A 247 29.72 23.45 -36.18
N GLY A 248 30.38 24.55 -36.50
CA GLY A 248 30.44 25.10 -37.87
C GLY A 248 31.13 24.14 -38.83
N ALA A 249 32.26 23.55 -38.46
CA ALA A 249 32.99 22.60 -39.30
C ALA A 249 32.20 21.29 -39.52
N ALA A 250 31.51 20.78 -38.47
CA ALA A 250 30.65 19.62 -38.61
C ALA A 250 29.41 19.90 -39.49
N GLY A 251 28.81 21.10 -39.36
CA GLY A 251 27.67 21.52 -40.17
C GLY A 251 28.03 21.69 -41.65
N VAL A 252 29.18 22.28 -41.96
CA VAL A 252 29.68 22.44 -43.35
C VAL A 252 30.05 21.06 -43.92
N GLY A 253 30.67 20.20 -43.14
CA GLY A 253 30.98 18.82 -43.56
C GLY A 253 29.73 18.01 -43.92
N LEU A 254 28.67 18.13 -43.14
CA LEU A 254 27.39 17.46 -43.39
C LEU A 254 26.68 18.02 -44.65
N LEU A 255 26.69 19.32 -44.83
CA LEU A 255 26.13 19.98 -46.03
C LEU A 255 26.86 19.60 -47.31
N LEU A 256 28.18 19.47 -47.27
CA LEU A 256 28.99 19.05 -48.42
C LEU A 256 28.76 17.57 -48.77
N THR A 257 28.57 16.72 -47.79
CA THR A 257 28.27 15.28 -48.02
C THR A 257 26.85 15.06 -48.55
N LEU A 258 25.87 15.84 -48.12
CA LEU A 258 24.50 15.80 -48.61
C LEU A 258 24.41 16.32 -50.06
N ARG A 259 25.20 17.39 -50.41
CA ARG A 259 25.23 17.94 -51.75
C ARG A 259 25.86 17.00 -52.79
N ARG A 260 26.83 16.14 -52.38
CA ARG A 260 27.40 15.09 -53.23
C ARG A 260 26.47 13.91 -53.48
N ARG A 261 25.49 13.66 -52.62
CA ARG A 261 24.50 12.58 -52.82
C ARG A 261 23.37 12.94 -53.76
N HIS A 262 23.14 14.25 -54.01
CA HIS A 262 22.11 14.71 -54.95
C HIS A 262 22.61 14.93 -56.38
N GLN A 263 23.92 14.67 -56.65
CA GLN A 263 24.49 14.81 -58.02
C GLN A 263 24.88 13.45 -58.65
N LYS A 264 24.30 12.36 -58.19
CA LYS A 264 24.40 11.06 -58.86
C LYS A 264 23.03 10.54 -59.23
#